data_eab8d6dc10476266b42a94a399f0bd2b
#
_entry.id   eab8d6dc10476266b42a94a399f0bd2b
#
_cell.length_a   1.000
_cell.length_b   1.000
_cell.length_c   1.000
_cell.angle_alpha   90.00
_cell.angle_beta   90.00
_cell.angle_gamma   90.00
#
_symmetry.space_group_name_H-M   'P 1'
#
loop_
_entity.id
_entity.type
_entity.pdbx_description
1 polymer ?
#
loop_
_entity_poly.entity_id
_entity_poly.type
_entity_poly.pdbx_seq_one_letter_code
_entity_poly.pdbx_strand_id
1 'polypeptide(L)'
;MTNFGFKMTILVASFGAVACSTDVNDEPDTAPPTSGTSGDESTTFDHENDGYSPWDLIDRLAKEGPPRYTSKVHSCPKVRFATLGNVLRAVGVNTANTANLSAGQLYTSGFNAMGGPNYANRIRENILVTTSGASRMFDVFAAAADEIITAMPNLARCQVAGTGAAMFDANNQCRADGITCLIGQPAQPAHLDFCNLTVTSASDVNVGKRIAVAAILAAAYTCE
;
A
#
# COMPACT_ATOMS: atom_id res chain seq x y z
N MET A 1 -11.33 -21.61 -53.39
CA MET A 1 -11.99 -20.37 -52.93
C MET A 1 -13.11 -20.82 -51.97
N THR A 2 -12.81 -20.89 -50.71
CA THR A 2 -13.78 -21.26 -49.65
C THR A 2 -13.72 -20.19 -48.55
N ASN A 3 -14.78 -19.37 -48.57
CA ASN A 3 -15.03 -18.33 -47.57
C ASN A 3 -15.41 -18.96 -46.22
N PHE A 4 -14.55 -18.81 -45.21
CA PHE A 4 -14.85 -19.13 -43.83
C PHE A 4 -15.38 -17.87 -43.13
N GLY A 5 -16.70 -17.75 -43.06
CA GLY A 5 -17.36 -16.68 -42.31
C GLY A 5 -17.30 -16.98 -40.80
N PHE A 6 -16.50 -16.22 -40.06
CA PHE A 6 -16.42 -16.27 -38.61
C PHE A 6 -17.60 -15.49 -38.02
N LYS A 7 -18.62 -16.18 -37.53
CA LYS A 7 -19.72 -15.57 -36.77
C LYS A 7 -19.26 -15.36 -35.35
N MET A 8 -18.94 -14.10 -35.01
CA MET A 8 -18.63 -13.65 -33.65
C MET A 8 -19.96 -13.49 -32.88
N THR A 9 -20.25 -14.45 -32.01
CA THR A 9 -21.39 -14.35 -31.08
C THR A 9 -20.93 -13.53 -29.85
N ILE A 10 -21.45 -12.31 -29.74
CA ILE A 10 -21.21 -11.46 -28.57
C ILE A 10 -22.17 -11.93 -27.47
N LEU A 11 -21.62 -12.54 -26.45
CA LEU A 11 -22.33 -12.92 -25.23
C LEU A 11 -22.33 -11.70 -24.29
N VAL A 12 -23.46 -11.00 -24.26
CA VAL A 12 -23.71 -9.91 -23.33
C VAL A 12 -24.03 -10.53 -21.97
N ALA A 13 -23.06 -10.57 -21.08
CA ALA A 13 -23.28 -10.91 -19.67
C ALA A 13 -23.86 -9.67 -18.97
N SER A 14 -25.17 -9.69 -18.73
CA SER A 14 -25.83 -8.73 -17.86
C SER A 14 -25.40 -8.95 -16.39
N PHE A 15 -24.52 -8.11 -15.88
CA PHE A 15 -24.27 -8.03 -14.45
C PHE A 15 -25.46 -7.37 -13.77
N GLY A 16 -26.30 -8.18 -13.12
CA GLY A 16 -27.30 -7.70 -12.20
C GLY A 16 -26.60 -7.02 -11.00
N ALA A 17 -26.80 -5.73 -10.88
CA ALA A 17 -26.43 -4.99 -9.68
C ALA A 17 -27.31 -5.50 -8.54
N VAL A 18 -26.78 -6.33 -7.67
CA VAL A 18 -27.38 -6.63 -6.36
C VAL A 18 -27.13 -5.39 -5.49
N ALA A 19 -28.10 -4.49 -5.48
CA ALA A 19 -28.16 -3.45 -4.46
C ALA A 19 -28.40 -4.16 -3.12
N CYS A 20 -27.40 -4.18 -2.25
CA CYS A 20 -27.61 -4.46 -0.84
C CYS A 20 -28.46 -3.32 -0.27
N SER A 21 -29.78 -3.49 -0.27
CA SER A 21 -30.64 -2.75 0.65
C SER A 21 -30.41 -3.35 2.03
N THR A 22 -29.60 -2.69 2.84
CA THR A 22 -29.68 -2.88 4.28
C THR A 22 -31.01 -2.31 4.71
N ASP A 23 -31.99 -3.17 4.97
CA ASP A 23 -33.15 -2.81 5.77
C ASP A 23 -32.60 -2.37 7.14
N VAL A 24 -32.43 -1.06 7.28
CA VAL A 24 -32.34 -0.45 8.59
C VAL A 24 -33.73 -0.64 9.19
N ASN A 25 -33.88 -1.61 10.07
CA ASN A 25 -35.04 -1.70 10.92
C ASN A 25 -35.06 -0.38 11.72
N ASP A 26 -35.92 0.53 11.30
CA ASP A 26 -36.34 1.68 12.10
C ASP A 26 -37.16 1.12 13.29
N GLU A 27 -36.48 0.52 14.22
CA GLU A 27 -37.01 0.37 15.56
C GLU A 27 -37.02 1.79 16.12
N PRO A 28 -38.18 2.33 16.53
CA PRO A 28 -38.23 3.68 17.04
C PRO A 28 -37.34 3.72 18.28
N ASP A 29 -36.24 4.44 18.14
CA ASP A 29 -35.28 4.69 19.21
C ASP A 29 -36.02 5.49 20.30
N THR A 30 -36.59 4.76 21.26
CA THR A 30 -37.16 5.33 22.48
C THR A 30 -36.06 5.63 23.50
N ALA A 31 -34.87 5.93 23.06
CA ALA A 31 -33.88 6.55 23.92
C ALA A 31 -34.47 7.86 24.44
N PRO A 32 -34.47 8.09 25.74
CA PRO A 32 -34.90 9.40 26.26
C PRO A 32 -34.03 10.47 25.57
N PRO A 33 -34.62 11.61 25.22
CA PRO A 33 -33.86 12.66 24.56
C PRO A 33 -32.69 12.99 25.46
N THR A 34 -31.48 12.61 25.02
CA THR A 34 -30.24 13.09 25.60
C THR A 34 -30.31 14.59 25.48
N SER A 35 -30.49 15.26 26.59
CA SER A 35 -30.59 16.69 26.68
C SER A 35 -29.38 17.29 25.99
N GLY A 36 -29.66 17.93 24.92
CA GLY A 36 -28.80 18.39 23.88
C GLY A 36 -27.45 18.90 24.28
N THR A 37 -26.51 18.38 23.63
CA THR A 37 -25.15 18.88 23.47
C THR A 37 -25.08 20.05 22.51
N SER A 38 -26.06 20.89 22.49
CA SER A 38 -26.05 22.11 21.68
C SER A 38 -25.63 23.28 22.56
N GLY A 39 -24.32 23.37 22.83
CA GLY A 39 -23.73 24.62 23.32
C GLY A 39 -24.11 25.04 24.76
N ASP A 40 -24.57 24.11 25.59
CA ASP A 40 -24.71 24.36 27.03
C ASP A 40 -23.33 24.15 27.66
N GLU A 41 -22.75 25.24 28.17
CA GLU A 41 -21.45 25.22 28.85
C GLU A 41 -21.45 24.34 30.13
N SER A 42 -22.58 23.83 30.55
CA SER A 42 -22.72 22.90 31.69
C SER A 42 -22.51 21.43 31.29
N THR A 43 -22.53 21.10 30.02
CA THR A 43 -22.24 19.75 29.49
C THR A 43 -20.93 19.75 28.71
N THR A 44 -19.83 19.99 29.39
CA THR A 44 -18.51 19.76 28.82
C THR A 44 -18.32 18.26 28.63
N PHE A 45 -18.36 17.83 27.36
CA PHE A 45 -17.95 16.50 26.93
C PHE A 45 -18.48 15.37 27.81
N ASP A 46 -19.63 14.84 27.45
CA ASP A 46 -20.13 13.59 27.99
C ASP A 46 -19.16 12.47 27.56
N HIS A 47 -18.10 12.31 28.33
CA HIS A 47 -17.23 11.17 28.19
C HIS A 47 -17.95 9.98 28.80
N GLU A 48 -18.01 8.85 28.07
CA GLU A 48 -18.55 7.58 28.60
C GLU A 48 -17.92 7.16 29.96
N ASN A 49 -16.98 7.93 30.47
CA ASN A 49 -16.26 7.74 31.73
C ASN A 49 -16.77 8.63 32.89
N ASP A 50 -17.76 9.48 32.68
CA ASP A 50 -18.25 10.40 33.72
C ASP A 50 -18.87 9.71 34.93
N GLY A 51 -19.11 8.42 34.84
CA GLY A 51 -19.60 7.60 35.96
C GLY A 51 -18.53 6.82 36.73
N TYR A 52 -17.28 6.86 36.30
CA TYR A 52 -16.22 6.08 36.93
C TYR A 52 -15.36 6.96 37.83
N SER A 53 -15.23 6.53 39.08
CA SER A 53 -14.23 7.12 39.97
C SER A 53 -12.82 6.81 39.42
N PRO A 54 -11.79 7.64 39.73
CA PRO A 54 -10.44 7.33 39.34
C PRO A 54 -9.94 5.95 39.80
N TRP A 55 -10.50 5.45 40.90
CA TRP A 55 -10.17 4.13 41.45
C TRP A 55 -10.79 3.01 40.64
N ASP A 56 -12.01 3.18 40.14
CA ASP A 56 -12.67 2.21 39.26
C ASP A 56 -11.92 2.09 37.93
N LEU A 57 -11.39 3.21 37.42
CA LEU A 57 -10.56 3.21 36.23
C LEU A 57 -9.24 2.46 36.44
N ILE A 58 -8.57 2.68 37.58
CA ILE A 58 -7.34 1.97 37.93
C ILE A 58 -7.61 0.47 38.10
N ASP A 59 -8.69 0.09 38.78
CA ASP A 59 -9.06 -1.31 38.95
C ASP A 59 -9.42 -1.98 37.63
N ARG A 60 -10.08 -1.25 36.73
CA ARG A 60 -10.37 -1.72 35.36
C ARG A 60 -9.10 -1.92 34.56
N LEU A 61 -8.20 -0.94 34.56
CA LEU A 61 -6.90 -1.05 33.88
C LEU A 61 -6.05 -2.18 34.44
N ALA A 62 -6.09 -2.41 35.78
CA ALA A 62 -5.40 -3.53 36.39
C ALA A 62 -5.94 -4.89 35.97
N LYS A 63 -7.27 -5.00 35.78
CA LYS A 63 -7.94 -6.22 35.30
C LYS A 63 -7.73 -6.46 33.80
N GLU A 64 -7.74 -5.40 33.01
CA GLU A 64 -7.54 -5.46 31.55
C GLU A 64 -6.05 -5.68 31.18
N GLY A 65 -5.16 -5.50 32.15
CA GLY A 65 -3.70 -5.55 31.95
C GLY A 65 -3.15 -4.29 31.31
N PRO A 66 -1.83 -4.21 31.10
CA PRO A 66 -1.23 -3.06 30.47
C PRO A 66 -1.87 -2.82 29.11
N PRO A 67 -2.14 -1.54 28.76
CA PRO A 67 -2.74 -1.22 27.48
C PRO A 67 -1.91 -1.91 26.41
N ARG A 68 -2.53 -2.92 25.79
CA ARG A 68 -1.95 -3.47 24.58
C ARG A 68 -2.07 -2.34 23.58
N TYR A 69 -0.95 -1.71 23.27
CA TYR A 69 -0.78 -0.94 22.05
C TYR A 69 -0.82 -1.90 20.87
N THR A 70 -1.89 -2.67 20.76
CA THR A 70 -2.33 -3.05 19.45
C THR A 70 -2.73 -1.73 18.86
N SER A 71 -1.87 -1.18 18.04
CA SER A 71 -2.22 -0.10 17.15
C SER A 71 -3.44 -0.57 16.39
N LYS A 72 -4.61 -0.33 16.94
CA LYS A 72 -5.88 -0.42 16.23
C LYS A 72 -6.03 0.81 15.33
N VAL A 73 -4.93 1.46 15.03
CA VAL A 73 -4.86 2.32 13.88
C VAL A 73 -4.94 1.37 12.70
N HIS A 74 -6.16 1.01 12.35
CA HIS A 74 -6.48 0.27 11.13
C HIS A 74 -6.22 1.12 9.89
N SER A 75 -5.43 2.16 10.03
CA SER A 75 -4.89 2.95 8.95
C SER A 75 -3.54 2.35 8.61
N CYS A 76 -3.45 1.88 7.40
CA CYS A 76 -2.22 1.46 6.78
C CYS A 76 -1.42 2.72 6.42
N PRO A 77 -0.42 3.13 7.19
CA PRO A 77 0.39 4.30 6.85
C PRO A 77 1.25 3.95 5.65
N LYS A 78 1.27 4.85 4.69
CA LYS A 78 2.18 4.75 3.55
C LYS A 78 3.50 5.47 3.86
N VAL A 79 4.55 5.09 3.17
CA VAL A 79 5.78 5.88 3.16
C VAL A 79 5.49 7.30 2.64
N ARG A 80 6.12 8.31 3.24
CA ARG A 80 5.97 9.69 2.81
C ARG A 80 6.51 9.90 1.40
N PHE A 81 5.90 10.82 0.64
CA PHE A 81 6.27 11.09 -0.73
C PHE A 81 7.77 11.38 -0.92
N ALA A 82 8.36 12.24 -0.08
CA ALA A 82 9.79 12.52 -0.14
C ALA A 82 10.65 11.29 0.18
N THR A 83 10.21 10.47 1.14
CA THR A 83 10.89 9.22 1.50
C THR A 83 10.80 8.21 0.36
N LEU A 84 9.66 8.10 -0.31
CA LEU A 84 9.50 7.27 -1.51
C LEU A 84 10.52 7.67 -2.60
N GLY A 85 10.71 8.97 -2.85
CA GLY A 85 11.73 9.45 -3.77
C GLY A 85 13.15 9.06 -3.34
N ASN A 86 13.45 9.04 -2.04
CA ASN A 86 14.73 8.57 -1.52
C ASN A 86 14.90 7.05 -1.70
N VAL A 87 13.85 6.28 -1.45
CA VAL A 87 13.82 4.82 -1.68
C VAL A 87 14.09 4.52 -3.16
N LEU A 88 13.37 5.16 -4.08
CA LEU A 88 13.57 4.97 -5.51
C LEU A 88 15.01 5.23 -5.93
N ARG A 89 15.60 6.36 -5.50
CA ARG A 89 17.02 6.65 -5.77
C ARG A 89 17.97 5.64 -5.15
N ALA A 90 17.68 5.18 -3.93
CA ALA A 90 18.50 4.19 -3.23
C ALA A 90 18.51 2.82 -3.92
N VAL A 91 17.47 2.48 -4.65
CA VAL A 91 17.40 1.24 -5.46
C VAL A 91 17.83 1.46 -6.93
N GLY A 92 18.39 2.63 -7.26
CA GLY A 92 19.00 2.92 -8.55
C GLY A 92 18.07 3.54 -9.59
N VAL A 93 16.89 4.00 -9.20
CA VAL A 93 15.92 4.64 -10.12
C VAL A 93 16.27 6.10 -10.37
N ASN A 94 16.24 6.52 -11.62
CA ASN A 94 16.40 7.92 -12.00
C ASN A 94 15.09 8.70 -11.83
N THR A 95 14.89 9.26 -10.64
CA THR A 95 13.68 10.06 -10.32
C THR A 95 13.60 11.39 -11.07
N ALA A 96 14.66 11.83 -11.74
CA ALA A 96 14.69 13.02 -12.57
C ALA A 96 14.30 12.74 -14.05
N ASN A 97 14.11 11.47 -14.43
CA ASN A 97 13.70 11.11 -15.77
C ASN A 97 12.25 11.59 -16.03
N THR A 98 12.07 12.43 -17.04
CA THR A 98 10.77 13.01 -17.44
C THR A 98 10.18 12.35 -18.68
N ALA A 99 10.82 11.30 -19.22
CA ALA A 99 10.27 10.57 -20.35
C ALA A 99 8.88 10.00 -20.01
N ASN A 100 8.00 9.98 -21.01
CA ASN A 100 6.63 9.51 -20.81
C ASN A 100 6.61 8.08 -20.23
N LEU A 101 5.80 7.88 -19.19
CA LEU A 101 5.64 6.63 -18.46
C LEU A 101 6.93 6.13 -17.76
N SER A 102 7.99 6.94 -17.66
CA SER A 102 9.15 6.61 -16.84
C SER A 102 8.77 6.66 -15.34
N ALA A 103 9.51 5.93 -14.52
CA ALA A 103 9.32 5.94 -13.06
C ALA A 103 9.44 7.36 -12.46
N GLY A 104 10.40 8.16 -12.95
CA GLY A 104 10.58 9.55 -12.51
C GLY A 104 9.39 10.45 -12.88
N GLN A 105 8.88 10.33 -14.10
CA GLN A 105 7.70 11.08 -14.54
C GLN A 105 6.46 10.67 -13.76
N LEU A 106 6.23 9.35 -13.57
CA LEU A 106 5.11 8.84 -12.81
C LEU A 106 5.18 9.24 -11.33
N TYR A 107 6.38 9.20 -10.73
CA TYR A 107 6.61 9.68 -9.38
C TYR A 107 6.25 11.18 -9.25
N THR A 108 6.82 12.03 -10.11
CA THR A 108 6.61 13.47 -10.02
C THR A 108 5.16 13.87 -10.28
N SER A 109 4.53 13.33 -11.32
CA SER A 109 3.13 13.62 -11.67
C SER A 109 2.13 12.98 -10.68
N GLY A 110 2.55 11.95 -9.95
CA GLY A 110 1.75 11.27 -8.92
C GLY A 110 1.65 12.01 -7.59
N PHE A 111 2.31 13.16 -7.43
CA PHE A 111 2.39 13.90 -6.17
C PHE A 111 1.04 14.07 -5.45
N ASN A 112 0.03 14.57 -6.16
CA ASN A 112 -1.30 14.78 -5.59
C ASN A 112 -2.04 13.47 -5.29
N ALA A 113 -1.95 12.48 -6.20
CA ALA A 113 -2.60 11.18 -6.03
C ALA A 113 -2.02 10.41 -4.82
N MET A 114 -0.72 10.56 -4.60
CA MET A 114 -0.02 9.99 -3.45
C MET A 114 -0.15 10.85 -2.18
N GLY A 115 -1.00 11.87 -2.18
CA GLY A 115 -1.29 12.69 -1.01
C GLY A 115 -0.14 13.58 -0.57
N GLY A 116 0.68 14.06 -1.50
CA GLY A 116 1.79 14.97 -1.21
C GLY A 116 1.30 16.26 -0.50
N PRO A 117 2.16 16.89 0.32
CA PRO A 117 1.77 18.05 1.11
C PRO A 117 1.55 19.29 0.22
N ASN A 118 0.56 20.10 0.57
CA ASN A 118 0.34 21.42 -0.04
C ASN A 118 0.59 22.51 0.99
N TYR A 119 1.83 22.96 1.09
CA TYR A 119 2.24 23.96 2.08
C TYR A 119 1.62 25.33 1.84
N ALA A 120 1.32 25.69 0.60
CA ALA A 120 0.67 26.96 0.27
C ALA A 120 -0.73 27.03 0.91
N ASN A 121 -1.43 25.91 0.94
CA ASN A 121 -2.76 25.79 1.55
C ASN A 121 -2.72 25.22 2.96
N ARG A 122 -1.53 25.08 3.57
CA ARG A 122 -1.33 24.48 4.92
C ARG A 122 -1.87 23.06 5.06
N ILE A 123 -1.96 22.31 3.95
CA ILE A 123 -2.41 20.92 3.93
C ILE A 123 -1.20 20.04 4.17
N ARG A 124 -1.27 19.22 5.22
CA ARG A 124 -0.24 18.22 5.52
C ARG A 124 -0.28 17.07 4.54
N GLU A 125 0.83 16.36 4.40
CA GLU A 125 0.87 15.10 3.66
C GLU A 125 -0.12 14.10 4.26
N ASN A 126 -0.94 13.50 3.40
CA ASN A 126 -1.77 12.38 3.81
C ASN A 126 -0.91 11.14 3.97
N ILE A 127 -0.82 10.63 5.19
CA ILE A 127 -0.07 9.41 5.51
C ILE A 127 -0.90 8.14 5.37
N LEU A 128 -2.22 8.26 5.21
CA LEU A 128 -3.10 7.11 5.02
C LEU A 128 -3.02 6.62 3.58
N VAL A 129 -3.06 5.30 3.40
CA VAL A 129 -3.16 4.72 2.08
C VAL A 129 -4.56 4.93 1.54
N THR A 130 -4.63 5.57 0.37
CA THR A 130 -5.85 5.67 -0.43
C THR A 130 -5.73 4.73 -1.63
N THR A 131 -6.84 4.27 -2.17
CA THR A 131 -6.83 3.41 -3.36
C THR A 131 -6.08 4.05 -4.53
N SER A 132 -6.30 5.35 -4.77
CA SER A 132 -5.59 6.09 -5.82
C SER A 132 -4.09 6.22 -5.54
N GLY A 133 -3.72 6.44 -4.26
CA GLY A 133 -2.33 6.52 -3.83
C GLY A 133 -1.60 5.18 -3.97
N ALA A 134 -2.24 4.08 -3.56
CA ALA A 134 -1.70 2.73 -3.68
C ALA A 134 -1.51 2.33 -5.15
N SER A 135 -2.52 2.55 -5.99
CA SER A 135 -2.43 2.28 -7.43
C SER A 135 -1.30 3.08 -8.06
N ARG A 136 -1.21 4.38 -7.76
CA ARG A 136 -0.15 5.23 -8.31
C ARG A 136 1.25 4.81 -7.85
N MET A 137 1.39 4.42 -6.59
CA MET A 137 2.65 3.92 -6.06
C MET A 137 3.07 2.62 -6.74
N PHE A 138 2.11 1.71 -6.98
CA PHE A 138 2.35 0.49 -7.73
C PHE A 138 2.79 0.78 -9.18
N ASP A 139 2.15 1.72 -9.88
CA ASP A 139 2.53 2.15 -11.23
C ASP A 139 3.98 2.66 -11.27
N VAL A 140 4.37 3.47 -10.27
CA VAL A 140 5.75 3.95 -10.13
C VAL A 140 6.72 2.80 -9.97
N PHE A 141 6.43 1.83 -9.08
CA PHE A 141 7.29 0.68 -8.88
C PHE A 141 7.35 -0.25 -10.11
N ALA A 142 6.24 -0.43 -10.81
CA ALA A 142 6.20 -1.23 -12.03
C ALA A 142 7.05 -0.59 -13.16
N ALA A 143 6.98 0.72 -13.30
CA ALA A 143 7.81 1.46 -14.25
C ALA A 143 9.29 1.50 -13.84
N ALA A 144 9.58 1.45 -12.53
CA ALA A 144 10.94 1.44 -11.99
C ALA A 144 11.62 0.08 -12.08
N ALA A 145 10.86 -1.00 -12.25
CA ALA A 145 11.37 -2.36 -12.06
C ALA A 145 12.58 -2.71 -12.94
N ASP A 146 12.59 -2.31 -14.20
CA ASP A 146 13.71 -2.58 -15.12
C ASP A 146 14.98 -1.81 -14.70
N GLU A 147 14.84 -0.54 -14.28
CA GLU A 147 15.96 0.24 -13.75
C GLU A 147 16.53 -0.42 -12.49
N ILE A 148 15.65 -0.85 -11.59
CA ILE A 148 16.02 -1.53 -10.32
C ILE A 148 16.77 -2.83 -10.61
N ILE A 149 16.21 -3.72 -11.44
CA ILE A 149 16.80 -5.01 -11.79
C ILE A 149 18.20 -4.82 -12.37
N THR A 150 18.36 -3.81 -13.24
CA THR A 150 19.64 -3.52 -13.91
C THR A 150 20.65 -2.87 -12.96
N ALA A 151 20.21 -1.97 -12.08
CA ALA A 151 21.07 -1.24 -11.17
C ALA A 151 21.56 -2.09 -9.98
N MET A 152 20.72 -3.00 -9.50
CA MET A 152 20.91 -3.73 -8.25
C MET A 152 22.30 -4.37 -8.10
N PRO A 153 22.88 -5.08 -9.10
CA PRO A 153 24.21 -5.68 -8.94
C PRO A 153 25.34 -4.66 -8.71
N ASN A 154 25.12 -3.40 -9.07
CA ASN A 154 26.11 -2.32 -8.97
C ASN A 154 25.91 -1.42 -7.75
N LEU A 155 24.83 -1.59 -7.00
CA LEU A 155 24.55 -0.78 -5.83
C LEU A 155 25.40 -1.22 -4.64
N ALA A 156 26.12 -0.29 -4.01
CA ALA A 156 26.97 -0.57 -2.86
C ALA A 156 26.20 -1.27 -1.70
N ARG A 157 24.94 -0.87 -1.48
CA ARG A 157 24.08 -1.49 -0.45
C ARG A 157 23.69 -2.94 -0.76
N CYS A 158 23.82 -3.38 -2.02
CA CYS A 158 23.46 -4.71 -2.48
C CYS A 158 24.67 -5.64 -2.60
N GLN A 159 25.84 -5.20 -2.15
CA GLN A 159 27.04 -6.04 -2.17
C GLN A 159 27.02 -7.05 -1.02
N VAL A 160 27.13 -8.32 -1.34
CA VAL A 160 27.26 -9.42 -0.37
C VAL A 160 28.62 -10.07 -0.60
N ALA A 161 29.53 -9.97 0.37
CA ALA A 161 30.90 -10.48 0.28
C ALA A 161 31.65 -10.03 -1.00
N GLY A 162 31.44 -8.78 -1.42
CA GLY A 162 32.06 -8.21 -2.62
C GLY A 162 31.40 -8.58 -3.95
N THR A 163 30.30 -9.34 -3.91
CA THR A 163 29.53 -9.71 -5.10
C THR A 163 28.18 -8.97 -5.07
N GLY A 164 27.81 -8.34 -6.19
CA GLY A 164 26.53 -7.66 -6.32
C GLY A 164 25.36 -8.64 -6.28
N ALA A 165 24.37 -8.36 -5.44
CA ALA A 165 23.14 -9.11 -5.41
C ALA A 165 22.35 -8.86 -6.71
N ALA A 166 21.85 -9.92 -7.33
CA ALA A 166 20.93 -9.84 -8.46
C ALA A 166 19.53 -10.26 -7.99
N MET A 167 18.48 -9.61 -8.53
CA MET A 167 17.10 -9.96 -8.15
C MET A 167 16.71 -11.36 -8.62
N PHE A 168 17.20 -11.77 -9.80
CA PHE A 168 16.90 -13.04 -10.44
C PHE A 168 18.17 -13.79 -10.82
N ASP A 169 18.11 -15.09 -10.82
CA ASP A 169 19.17 -15.96 -11.35
C ASP A 169 19.02 -16.19 -12.88
N ALA A 170 19.91 -17.02 -13.44
CA ALA A 170 19.89 -17.35 -14.88
C ALA A 170 18.64 -18.14 -15.30
N ASN A 171 17.94 -18.78 -14.35
CA ASN A 171 16.71 -19.54 -14.58
C ASN A 171 15.44 -18.69 -14.31
N ASN A 172 15.60 -17.37 -14.13
CA ASN A 172 14.55 -16.42 -13.76
C ASN A 172 13.93 -16.69 -12.37
N GLN A 173 14.63 -17.41 -11.50
CA GLN A 173 14.21 -17.61 -10.13
C GLN A 173 14.64 -16.42 -9.27
N CYS A 174 13.78 -16.03 -8.34
CA CYS A 174 14.03 -14.94 -7.41
C CYS A 174 15.10 -15.33 -6.38
N ARG A 175 16.01 -14.42 -6.08
CA ARG A 175 17.12 -14.64 -5.15
C ARG A 175 16.86 -13.97 -3.81
N ALA A 176 17.17 -14.66 -2.72
CA ALA A 176 16.99 -14.13 -1.36
C ALA A 176 17.82 -12.86 -1.10
N ASP A 177 19.08 -12.85 -1.58
CA ASP A 177 19.95 -11.67 -1.46
C ASP A 177 19.44 -10.46 -2.27
N GLY A 178 18.86 -10.71 -3.45
CA GLY A 178 18.19 -9.68 -4.24
C GLY A 178 16.98 -9.09 -3.53
N ILE A 179 16.10 -9.93 -3.01
CA ILE A 179 14.93 -9.48 -2.24
C ILE A 179 15.39 -8.73 -0.98
N THR A 180 16.36 -9.27 -0.24
CA THR A 180 16.92 -8.61 0.96
C THR A 180 17.45 -7.22 0.62
N CYS A 181 18.17 -7.08 -0.48
CA CYS A 181 18.65 -5.77 -0.93
C CYS A 181 17.47 -4.84 -1.30
N LEU A 182 16.45 -5.37 -1.98
CA LEU A 182 15.31 -4.59 -2.45
C LEU A 182 14.52 -3.97 -1.30
N ILE A 183 14.19 -4.76 -0.26
CA ILE A 183 13.33 -4.33 0.85
C ILE A 183 14.13 -3.86 2.08
N GLY A 184 15.45 -4.10 2.11
CA GLY A 184 16.30 -3.72 3.24
C GLY A 184 16.14 -4.59 4.51
N GLN A 185 15.43 -5.70 4.40
CA GLN A 185 15.21 -6.68 5.48
C GLN A 185 15.51 -8.10 4.97
N PRO A 186 15.89 -9.06 5.83
CA PRO A 186 16.12 -10.42 5.40
C PRO A 186 14.90 -11.03 4.69
N ALA A 187 15.13 -11.58 3.50
CA ALA A 187 14.08 -12.22 2.73
C ALA A 187 13.50 -13.41 3.50
N GLN A 188 12.18 -13.45 3.60
CA GLN A 188 11.45 -14.59 4.17
C GLN A 188 11.13 -15.61 3.06
N PRO A 189 10.94 -16.91 3.38
CA PRO A 189 10.52 -17.90 2.38
C PRO A 189 9.28 -17.48 1.59
N ALA A 190 8.29 -16.89 2.27
CA ALA A 190 7.08 -16.38 1.63
C ALA A 190 7.35 -15.30 0.56
N HIS A 191 8.38 -14.49 0.72
CA HIS A 191 8.76 -13.51 -0.31
C HIS A 191 9.29 -14.20 -1.57
N LEU A 192 10.08 -15.26 -1.42
CA LEU A 192 10.61 -16.04 -2.52
C LEU A 192 9.49 -16.78 -3.26
N ASP A 193 8.61 -17.46 -2.50
CA ASP A 193 7.49 -18.20 -3.06
C ASP A 193 6.55 -17.29 -3.85
N PHE A 194 6.19 -16.12 -3.27
CA PHE A 194 5.39 -15.12 -3.94
C PHE A 194 6.05 -14.59 -5.22
N CYS A 195 7.34 -14.25 -5.12
CA CYS A 195 8.12 -13.75 -6.26
C CYS A 195 8.17 -14.78 -7.39
N ASN A 196 8.54 -16.02 -7.10
CA ASN A 196 8.61 -17.10 -8.07
C ASN A 196 7.26 -17.43 -8.68
N LEU A 197 6.20 -17.47 -7.86
CA LEU A 197 4.83 -17.67 -8.35
C LEU A 197 4.43 -16.57 -9.33
N THR A 198 4.72 -15.32 -9.01
CA THR A 198 4.39 -14.18 -9.87
C THR A 198 5.11 -14.26 -11.21
N VAL A 199 6.41 -14.59 -11.20
CA VAL A 199 7.20 -14.73 -12.44
C VAL A 199 6.71 -15.89 -13.29
N THR A 200 6.42 -17.06 -12.68
CA THR A 200 6.01 -18.26 -13.41
C THR A 200 4.56 -18.22 -13.90
N SER A 201 3.68 -17.47 -13.22
CA SER A 201 2.27 -17.33 -13.61
C SER A 201 2.04 -16.32 -14.74
N ALA A 202 3.04 -15.48 -15.04
CA ALA A 202 2.93 -14.49 -16.10
C ALA A 202 3.09 -15.13 -17.47
N SER A 203 2.33 -14.65 -18.47
CA SER A 203 2.48 -15.07 -19.86
C SER A 203 3.81 -14.64 -20.50
N ASP A 204 4.41 -13.57 -19.97
CA ASP A 204 5.72 -13.06 -20.33
C ASP A 204 6.59 -12.96 -19.08
N VAL A 205 7.75 -13.59 -19.08
CA VAL A 205 8.67 -13.66 -17.93
C VAL A 205 9.16 -12.27 -17.53
N ASN A 206 9.40 -11.36 -18.48
CA ASN A 206 9.88 -10.02 -18.15
C ASN A 206 8.77 -9.18 -17.51
N VAL A 207 7.54 -9.34 -17.97
CA VAL A 207 6.36 -8.74 -17.32
C VAL A 207 6.19 -9.30 -15.91
N GLY A 208 6.33 -10.61 -15.75
CA GLY A 208 6.31 -11.28 -14.44
C GLY A 208 7.35 -10.73 -13.47
N LYS A 209 8.58 -10.53 -13.93
CA LYS A 209 9.66 -9.92 -13.14
C LYS A 209 9.34 -8.50 -12.69
N ARG A 210 8.81 -7.67 -13.59
CA ARG A 210 8.39 -6.29 -13.24
C ARG A 210 7.30 -6.28 -12.19
N ILE A 211 6.27 -7.11 -12.37
CA ILE A 211 5.16 -7.23 -11.42
C ILE A 211 5.67 -7.73 -10.07
N ALA A 212 6.55 -8.73 -10.03
CA ALA A 212 7.12 -9.26 -8.80
C ALA A 212 7.89 -8.20 -8.02
N VAL A 213 8.77 -7.44 -8.68
CA VAL A 213 9.51 -6.33 -8.07
C VAL A 213 8.56 -5.26 -7.55
N ALA A 214 7.58 -4.85 -8.35
CA ALA A 214 6.60 -3.82 -7.98
C ALA A 214 5.76 -4.25 -6.78
N ALA A 215 5.30 -5.49 -6.76
CA ALA A 215 4.45 -6.00 -5.69
C ALA A 215 5.23 -6.16 -4.36
N ILE A 216 6.48 -6.63 -4.41
CA ILE A 216 7.34 -6.72 -3.22
C ILE A 216 7.61 -5.33 -2.64
N LEU A 217 7.94 -4.34 -3.49
CA LEU A 217 8.13 -2.97 -3.05
C LEU A 217 6.83 -2.36 -2.50
N ALA A 218 5.71 -2.57 -3.18
CA ALA A 218 4.42 -2.09 -2.69
C ALA A 218 4.10 -2.69 -1.32
N ALA A 219 4.31 -3.99 -1.12
CA ALA A 219 4.09 -4.64 0.16
C ALA A 219 5.03 -4.11 1.26
N ALA A 220 6.30 -3.81 0.92
CA ALA A 220 7.28 -3.33 1.88
C ALA A 220 7.09 -1.86 2.30
N TYR A 221 6.51 -1.03 1.43
CA TYR A 221 6.38 0.43 1.66
C TYR A 221 4.94 0.92 1.76
N THR A 222 3.98 0.01 1.78
CA THR A 222 2.57 0.27 2.07
C THR A 222 2.21 -0.48 3.34
N CYS A 223 1.66 0.14 4.32
CA CYS A 223 1.25 -0.50 5.57
C CYS A 223 2.41 -0.92 6.50
N GLU A 224 3.35 0.00 6.75
CA GLU A 224 4.28 -0.16 7.87
C GLU A 224 3.62 0.01 9.24
#